data_8d88df435ed1604b14ed8caf553760da
#
_entry.id   8d88df435ed1604b14ed8caf553760da
#
_cell.length_a   1.000
_cell.length_b   1.000
_cell.length_c   1.000
_cell.angle_alpha   90.00
_cell.angle_beta   90.00
_cell.angle_gamma   90.00
#
_symmetry.space_group_name_H-M   'P 1'
#
loop_
_entity.id
_entity.type
_entity.pdbx_description
1 polymer ?
#
loop_
_entity_poly.entity_id
_entity_poly.type
_entity_poly.pdbx_seq_one_letter_code
_entity_poly.pdbx_strand_id
1 'polypeptide(L)'
;MKGLPIDYEKRSIESELKAEQVEGKRKLFGFISYNKRSVDMYGIYEEIAPGAFKKSISERNVVALVNHDATKVLGSLGAGTLRFDDRDDGLYIEVDLPDTTYARDAYEVIARGDIKTMSFGFQPIITETRSEAGVDIVTLKEVKLFEVSFMVAFPAYEDTTSVAVTRSTISTIKQVRGIDLGEAITVLSKPELTVEDKGKLAAVVRAITTILEPGNQEPQAQAQAQTEPAETTQPDDEQRALADLETLVELETMI
;
A
#
# COMPACT_ATOMS: atom_id res chain seq x y z
N MET A 1 -12.09 -8.50 21.57
CA MET A 1 -10.94 -7.80 20.98
C MET A 1 -11.46 -6.98 19.79
N LYS A 2 -11.19 -5.68 19.74
CA LYS A 2 -11.46 -4.91 18.51
C LYS A 2 -10.45 -5.38 17.48
N GLY A 3 -10.90 -5.92 16.34
CA GLY A 3 -10.05 -6.31 15.23
C GLY A 3 -9.23 -5.12 14.70
N LEU A 4 -8.27 -5.39 13.80
CA LEU A 4 -7.57 -4.33 13.08
C LEU A 4 -8.58 -3.48 12.32
N PRO A 5 -8.33 -2.16 12.18
CA PRO A 5 -9.24 -1.28 11.46
C PRO A 5 -9.38 -1.71 9.99
N ILE A 6 -10.49 -1.33 9.40
CA ILE A 6 -10.84 -1.64 8.00
C ILE A 6 -9.77 -1.10 7.02
N ASP A 7 -9.10 0.00 7.38
CA ASP A 7 -8.09 0.69 6.57
C ASP A 7 -6.64 0.35 7.01
N TYR A 8 -6.46 -0.83 7.62
CA TYR A 8 -5.13 -1.32 7.98
C TYR A 8 -4.35 -1.70 6.74
N GLU A 9 -3.18 -1.12 6.59
CA GLU A 9 -2.26 -1.32 5.47
C GLU A 9 -0.91 -1.81 5.94
N LYS A 10 -0.17 -2.42 5.03
CA LYS A 10 1.21 -2.86 5.24
C LYS A 10 2.09 -2.28 4.15
N ARG A 11 3.31 -1.86 4.53
CA ARG A 11 4.36 -1.49 3.59
C ARG A 11 5.64 -2.20 3.96
N SER A 12 6.16 -2.95 3.01
CA SER A 12 7.47 -3.58 3.12
C SER A 12 8.51 -2.70 2.47
N ILE A 13 9.64 -2.54 3.13
CA ILE A 13 10.72 -1.67 2.69
C ILE A 13 12.05 -2.40 2.85
N GLU A 14 12.99 -2.15 1.93
CA GLU A 14 14.39 -2.42 2.22
C GLU A 14 14.84 -1.53 3.37
N SER A 15 15.44 -2.13 4.38
CA SER A 15 15.91 -1.45 5.58
C SER A 15 17.32 -1.93 5.91
N GLU A 16 18.13 -1.03 6.44
CA GLU A 16 19.39 -1.42 7.07
C GLU A 16 19.11 -2.13 8.40
N LEU A 17 18.68 -3.40 8.28
CA LEU A 17 18.48 -4.24 9.47
C LEU A 17 19.82 -4.61 10.06
N LYS A 18 19.93 -4.49 11.39
CA LYS A 18 21.10 -4.93 12.17
C LYS A 18 20.65 -5.76 13.35
N ALA A 19 21.43 -6.79 13.67
CA ALA A 19 21.28 -7.60 14.88
C ALA A 19 22.57 -7.47 15.67
N GLU A 20 22.48 -6.99 16.89
CA GLU A 20 23.64 -6.75 17.74
C GLU A 20 23.40 -7.32 19.14
N GLN A 21 24.48 -7.70 19.82
CA GLN A 21 24.44 -8.05 21.24
C GLN A 21 25.04 -6.88 22.03
N VAL A 22 24.21 -6.22 22.83
CA VAL A 22 24.62 -5.09 23.66
C VAL A 22 24.38 -5.46 25.12
N GLU A 23 25.43 -5.41 25.92
CA GLU A 23 25.39 -5.79 27.36
C GLU A 23 24.77 -7.18 27.62
N GLY A 24 25.06 -8.16 26.75
CA GLY A 24 24.53 -9.53 26.85
C GLY A 24 23.08 -9.70 26.36
N LYS A 25 22.40 -8.63 25.94
CA LYS A 25 21.04 -8.66 25.38
C LYS A 25 21.07 -8.62 23.86
N ARG A 26 20.27 -9.46 23.23
CA ARG A 26 20.06 -9.40 21.78
C ARG A 26 19.16 -8.25 21.41
N LYS A 27 19.56 -7.44 20.43
CA LYS A 27 18.81 -6.32 19.92
C LYS A 27 18.67 -6.41 18.40
N LEU A 28 17.55 -5.93 17.89
CA LEU A 28 17.36 -5.64 16.48
C LEU A 28 17.21 -4.15 16.26
N PHE A 29 17.77 -3.68 15.15
CA PHE A 29 17.65 -2.31 14.69
C PHE A 29 17.05 -2.31 13.28
N GLY A 30 16.21 -1.33 13.01
CA GLY A 30 15.60 -1.08 11.71
C GLY A 30 15.50 0.41 11.42
N PHE A 31 15.24 0.74 10.17
CA PHE A 31 15.16 2.12 9.70
C PHE A 31 14.08 2.26 8.63
N ILE A 32 13.19 3.24 8.77
CA ILE A 32 12.20 3.63 7.78
C ILE A 32 12.58 5.01 7.27
N SER A 33 13.04 5.10 6.02
CA SER A 33 13.50 6.36 5.42
C SER A 33 12.35 7.30 5.09
N TYR A 34 12.55 8.60 5.28
CA TYR A 34 11.65 9.66 4.83
C TYR A 34 12.02 10.16 3.44
N ASN A 35 11.05 10.75 2.75
CA ASN A 35 11.21 11.36 1.41
C ASN A 35 11.82 10.42 0.34
N LYS A 36 11.83 9.11 0.60
CA LYS A 36 12.24 8.11 -0.38
C LYS A 36 10.99 7.58 -1.08
N ARG A 37 10.98 7.63 -2.41
CA ARG A 37 9.88 7.08 -3.22
C ARG A 37 9.85 5.57 -3.11
N SER A 38 8.65 5.02 -3.05
CA SER A 38 8.39 3.59 -3.21
C SER A 38 8.76 3.13 -4.64
N VAL A 39 8.64 1.83 -4.89
CA VAL A 39 8.56 1.31 -6.26
C VAL A 39 7.31 1.86 -6.95
N ASP A 40 7.29 1.80 -8.27
CA ASP A 40 6.13 2.20 -9.07
C ASP A 40 4.93 1.29 -8.78
N MET A 41 3.83 1.88 -8.35
CA MET A 41 2.55 1.22 -8.13
C MET A 41 1.57 1.64 -9.22
N TYR A 42 1.81 1.23 -10.45
CA TYR A 42 0.99 1.57 -11.63
C TYR A 42 0.91 3.08 -11.91
N GLY A 43 2.04 3.75 -11.94
CA GLY A 43 2.15 5.19 -12.19
C GLY A 43 1.91 6.05 -10.93
N ILE A 44 1.82 5.44 -9.76
CA ILE A 44 1.73 6.11 -8.47
C ILE A 44 2.95 5.71 -7.64
N TYR A 45 3.59 6.69 -7.03
CA TYR A 45 4.63 6.50 -6.03
C TYR A 45 4.13 6.93 -4.68
N GLU A 46 4.60 6.28 -3.62
CA GLU A 46 4.35 6.69 -2.25
C GLU A 46 5.64 7.17 -1.60
N GLU A 47 5.57 8.15 -0.75
CA GLU A 47 6.66 8.58 0.11
C GLU A 47 6.15 8.93 1.51
N ILE A 48 7.02 8.85 2.50
CA ILE A 48 6.70 9.13 3.89
C ILE A 48 7.34 10.47 4.24
N ALA A 49 6.55 11.43 4.74
CA ALA A 49 7.07 12.71 5.17
C ALA A 49 7.76 12.61 6.55
N PRO A 50 8.77 13.44 6.83
CA PRO A 50 9.33 13.59 8.17
C PRO A 50 8.23 13.84 9.20
N GLY A 51 8.31 13.13 10.33
CA GLY A 51 7.33 13.24 11.43
C GLY A 51 5.98 12.56 11.19
N ALA A 52 5.78 11.82 10.08
CA ALA A 52 4.53 11.11 9.80
C ALA A 52 4.11 10.13 10.92
N PHE A 53 5.06 9.60 11.66
CA PHE A 53 4.84 8.66 12.77
C PHE A 53 4.75 9.33 14.15
N LYS A 54 5.11 10.61 14.26
CA LYS A 54 5.30 11.33 15.53
C LYS A 54 4.12 11.19 16.50
N LYS A 55 2.91 11.35 16.02
CA LYS A 55 1.71 11.24 16.86
C LYS A 55 1.49 9.81 17.32
N SER A 56 1.68 8.81 16.44
CA SER A 56 1.51 7.41 16.80
C SER A 56 2.50 6.94 17.86
N ILE A 57 3.77 7.31 17.75
CA ILE A 57 4.80 6.91 18.73
C ILE A 57 4.65 7.62 20.07
N SER A 58 3.97 8.78 20.14
CA SER A 58 3.69 9.48 21.39
C SER A 58 2.41 9.04 22.09
N GLU A 59 1.39 8.58 21.35
CA GLU A 59 0.04 8.35 21.88
C GLU A 59 -0.36 6.86 21.94
N ARG A 60 0.40 5.96 21.33
CA ARG A 60 -0.02 4.58 21.14
C ARG A 60 1.01 3.57 21.62
N ASN A 61 0.52 2.39 22.00
CA ASN A 61 1.37 1.24 22.21
C ASN A 61 1.59 0.53 20.87
N VAL A 62 2.68 0.87 20.18
CA VAL A 62 3.14 0.18 18.98
C VAL A 62 3.89 -1.09 19.37
N VAL A 63 3.77 -2.16 18.60
CA VAL A 63 4.45 -3.44 18.84
C VAL A 63 5.43 -3.79 17.72
N ALA A 64 6.49 -4.51 18.04
CA ALA A 64 7.39 -5.13 17.08
C ALA A 64 7.01 -6.60 16.93
N LEU A 65 6.89 -7.10 15.70
CA LEU A 65 6.42 -8.45 15.39
C LEU A 65 7.42 -9.19 14.48
N VAL A 66 7.25 -10.50 14.38
CA VAL A 66 7.84 -11.32 13.32
C VAL A 66 6.81 -11.47 12.22
N ASN A 67 7.12 -10.98 11.00
CA ASN A 67 6.32 -11.17 9.79
C ASN A 67 4.81 -10.93 9.97
N HIS A 68 4.44 -9.83 10.66
CA HIS A 68 3.04 -9.46 10.95
C HIS A 68 2.25 -10.49 11.79
N ASP A 69 2.93 -11.43 12.44
CA ASP A 69 2.30 -12.44 13.27
C ASP A 69 2.11 -11.90 14.70
N ALA A 70 0.87 -11.54 15.03
CA ALA A 70 0.52 -11.00 16.35
C ALA A 70 0.76 -11.97 17.52
N THR A 71 1.04 -13.24 17.24
CA THR A 71 1.44 -14.24 18.24
C THR A 71 2.93 -14.24 18.52
N LYS A 72 3.75 -13.55 17.71
CA LYS A 72 5.21 -13.50 17.81
C LYS A 72 5.69 -12.07 18.06
N VAL A 73 5.43 -11.57 19.25
CA VAL A 73 5.80 -10.23 19.69
C VAL A 73 7.28 -10.19 20.07
N LEU A 74 8.04 -9.30 19.43
CA LEU A 74 9.46 -9.06 19.71
C LEU A 74 9.68 -7.98 20.77
N GLY A 75 8.75 -7.01 20.85
CA GLY A 75 8.80 -5.92 21.81
C GLY A 75 7.60 -5.00 21.69
N SER A 76 7.46 -4.07 22.62
CA SER A 76 6.41 -3.05 22.57
C SER A 76 6.89 -1.73 23.17
N LEU A 77 6.34 -0.63 22.63
CA LEU A 77 6.62 0.73 23.11
C LEU A 77 6.17 0.89 24.56
N GLY A 78 4.96 0.37 24.88
CA GLY A 78 4.41 0.46 26.24
C GLY A 78 5.21 -0.29 27.30
N ALA A 79 5.95 -1.35 26.94
CA ALA A 79 6.84 -2.07 27.83
C ALA A 79 8.29 -1.50 27.84
N GLY A 80 8.58 -0.49 26.99
CA GLY A 80 9.92 0.06 26.84
C GLY A 80 10.93 -0.85 26.15
N THR A 81 10.48 -1.98 25.59
CA THR A 81 11.31 -2.95 24.86
C THR A 81 11.38 -2.66 23.36
N LEU A 82 10.52 -1.77 22.85
CA LEU A 82 10.58 -1.16 21.53
C LEU A 82 10.80 0.33 21.73
N ARG A 83 11.75 0.91 21.03
CA ARG A 83 12.06 2.33 21.05
C ARG A 83 12.12 2.88 19.63
N PHE A 84 11.70 4.13 19.50
CA PHE A 84 11.75 4.88 18.25
C PHE A 84 12.56 6.17 18.47
N ASP A 85 13.37 6.53 17.47
CA ASP A 85 14.03 7.83 17.36
C ASP A 85 13.64 8.42 16.00
N ASP A 86 12.78 9.44 16.05
CA ASP A 86 12.21 10.11 14.87
C ASP A 86 13.11 11.28 14.50
N ARG A 87 13.90 11.12 13.43
CA ARG A 87 14.85 12.09 12.91
C ARG A 87 14.40 12.65 11.56
N ASP A 88 15.11 13.63 11.04
CA ASP A 88 14.77 14.29 9.78
C ASP A 88 14.89 13.35 8.55
N ASP A 89 15.76 12.36 8.62
CA ASP A 89 16.03 11.39 7.56
C ASP A 89 15.18 10.12 7.63
N GLY A 90 14.57 9.85 8.79
CA GLY A 90 13.73 8.66 8.97
C GLY A 90 13.46 8.30 10.41
N LEU A 91 12.69 7.22 10.57
CA LEU A 91 12.35 6.62 11.85
C LEU A 91 13.33 5.47 12.17
N TYR A 92 14.17 5.66 13.17
CA TYR A 92 15.05 4.63 13.71
C TYR A 92 14.30 3.79 14.74
N ILE A 93 14.54 2.49 14.71
CA ILE A 93 13.80 1.50 15.48
C ILE A 93 14.81 0.62 16.22
N GLU A 94 14.61 0.47 17.52
CA GLU A 94 15.42 -0.41 18.36
C GLU A 94 14.50 -1.33 19.16
N VAL A 95 14.79 -2.64 19.17
CA VAL A 95 14.01 -3.68 19.88
C VAL A 95 14.92 -4.50 20.76
N ASP A 96 14.64 -4.55 22.07
CA ASP A 96 15.23 -5.51 22.99
C ASP A 96 14.48 -6.84 22.87
N LEU A 97 15.15 -7.87 22.39
CA LEU A 97 14.51 -9.15 22.09
C LEU A 97 14.23 -9.97 23.37
N PRO A 98 13.05 -10.61 23.44
CA PRO A 98 12.77 -11.59 24.49
C PRO A 98 13.57 -12.88 24.25
N ASP A 99 13.79 -13.67 25.31
CA ASP A 99 14.45 -14.97 25.18
C ASP A 99 13.45 -16.06 24.76
N THR A 100 12.89 -15.92 23.57
CA THR A 100 11.98 -16.89 22.93
C THR A 100 12.64 -17.52 21.70
N THR A 101 12.15 -18.68 21.26
CA THR A 101 12.70 -19.37 20.08
C THR A 101 12.59 -18.49 18.85
N TYR A 102 11.41 -17.93 18.55
CA TYR A 102 11.19 -17.10 17.38
C TYR A 102 12.02 -15.80 17.39
N ALA A 103 12.34 -15.25 18.57
CA ALA A 103 13.18 -14.06 18.67
C ALA A 103 14.66 -14.39 18.43
N ARG A 104 15.12 -15.55 18.91
CA ARG A 104 16.47 -16.06 18.59
C ARG A 104 16.62 -16.36 17.11
N ASP A 105 15.62 -17.02 16.50
CA ASP A 105 15.61 -17.33 15.08
C ASP A 105 15.65 -16.04 14.24
N ALA A 106 14.85 -15.02 14.60
CA ALA A 106 14.86 -13.71 13.96
C ALA A 106 16.24 -13.04 14.05
N TYR A 107 16.84 -13.05 15.24
CA TYR A 107 18.17 -12.50 15.46
C TYR A 107 19.22 -13.15 14.55
N GLU A 108 19.26 -14.47 14.51
CA GLU A 108 20.28 -15.25 13.77
C GLU A 108 20.19 -14.99 12.25
N VAL A 109 18.99 -14.99 11.66
CA VAL A 109 18.85 -14.80 10.21
C VAL A 109 19.11 -13.35 9.79
N ILE A 110 18.82 -12.37 10.66
CA ILE A 110 19.14 -10.96 10.42
C ILE A 110 20.64 -10.72 10.61
N ALA A 111 21.26 -11.29 11.65
CA ALA A 111 22.71 -11.19 11.89
C ALA A 111 23.54 -11.74 10.71
N ARG A 112 23.07 -12.82 10.08
CA ARG A 112 23.68 -13.41 8.89
C ARG A 112 23.47 -12.57 7.62
N GLY A 113 22.49 -11.65 7.62
CA GLY A 113 22.13 -10.84 6.45
C GLY A 113 21.23 -11.56 5.46
N ASP A 114 20.57 -12.66 5.84
CA ASP A 114 19.61 -13.39 5.00
C ASP A 114 18.33 -12.55 4.78
N ILE A 115 17.99 -11.70 5.76
CA ILE A 115 16.83 -10.80 5.73
C ILE A 115 17.33 -9.36 5.83
N LYS A 116 16.90 -8.53 4.86
CA LYS A 116 17.24 -7.10 4.77
C LYS A 116 16.00 -6.21 4.69
N THR A 117 14.84 -6.79 4.88
CA THR A 117 13.56 -6.10 4.72
C THR A 117 12.79 -6.09 6.02
N MET A 118 12.11 -5.00 6.24
CA MET A 118 11.11 -4.85 7.29
C MET A 118 9.80 -4.35 6.68
N SER A 119 8.76 -4.39 7.49
CA SER A 119 7.45 -3.88 7.13
C SER A 119 6.86 -3.11 8.30
N PHE A 120 5.87 -2.30 8.04
CA PHE A 120 5.08 -1.65 9.08
C PHE A 120 3.60 -1.70 8.74
N GLY A 121 2.78 -1.88 9.77
CA GLY A 121 1.33 -1.92 9.67
C GLY A 121 0.72 -0.63 10.21
N PHE A 122 -0.06 0.07 9.38
CA PHE A 122 -0.57 1.39 9.69
C PHE A 122 -1.94 1.66 9.07
N GLN A 123 -2.51 2.80 9.39
CA GLN A 123 -3.66 3.42 8.74
C GLN A 123 -3.26 4.83 8.31
N PRO A 124 -3.40 5.21 7.03
CA PRO A 124 -3.20 6.59 6.60
C PRO A 124 -4.23 7.52 7.27
N ILE A 125 -3.78 8.67 7.76
CA ILE A 125 -4.64 9.69 8.38
C ILE A 125 -4.65 10.96 7.54
N ILE A 126 -3.46 11.45 7.15
CA ILE A 126 -3.31 12.62 6.29
C ILE A 126 -2.37 12.24 5.15
N THR A 127 -2.85 12.43 3.94
CA THR A 127 -2.07 12.25 2.71
C THR A 127 -2.13 13.50 1.85
N GLU A 128 -1.08 13.77 1.11
CA GLU A 128 -1.02 14.77 0.05
C GLU A 128 -0.66 14.10 -1.27
N THR A 129 -1.32 14.50 -2.35
CA THR A 129 -0.99 13.99 -3.68
C THR A 129 -0.49 15.14 -4.54
N ARG A 130 0.64 14.91 -5.25
CA ARG A 130 1.18 15.81 -6.24
C ARG A 130 1.55 15.05 -7.51
N SER A 131 1.53 15.74 -8.65
CA SER A 131 1.99 15.15 -9.92
C SER A 131 3.33 15.77 -10.32
N GLU A 132 4.30 14.93 -10.64
CA GLU A 132 5.62 15.33 -11.13
C GLU A 132 5.98 14.53 -12.39
N ALA A 133 6.30 15.22 -13.48
CA ALA A 133 6.70 14.60 -14.75
C ALA A 133 5.75 13.48 -15.24
N GLY A 134 4.43 13.65 -15.01
CA GLY A 134 3.42 12.69 -15.46
C GLY A 134 3.20 11.48 -14.54
N VAL A 135 3.84 11.44 -13.37
CA VAL A 135 3.59 10.44 -12.34
C VAL A 135 2.99 11.09 -11.10
N ASP A 136 2.13 10.35 -10.39
CA ASP A 136 1.50 10.82 -9.17
C ASP A 136 2.28 10.32 -7.94
N ILE A 137 2.49 11.22 -7.00
CA ILE A 137 3.21 10.94 -5.76
C ILE A 137 2.27 11.20 -4.60
N VAL A 138 2.02 10.17 -3.81
CA VAL A 138 1.24 10.23 -2.58
C VAL A 138 2.17 10.32 -1.40
N THR A 139 2.13 11.42 -0.67
CA THR A 139 2.93 11.64 0.53
C THR A 139 2.12 11.32 1.77
N LEU A 140 2.56 10.35 2.57
CA LEU A 140 1.99 10.05 3.88
C LEU A 140 2.49 11.12 4.87
N LYS A 141 1.61 12.03 5.30
CA LYS A 141 1.92 13.15 6.22
C LYS A 141 1.64 12.81 7.68
N GLU A 142 0.62 12.02 7.95
CA GLU A 142 0.29 11.45 9.26
C GLU A 142 -0.24 10.03 9.08
N VAL A 143 0.29 9.11 9.87
CA VAL A 143 -0.16 7.72 9.89
C VAL A 143 -0.45 7.27 11.32
N LYS A 144 -1.39 6.35 11.45
CA LYS A 144 -1.65 5.65 12.69
C LYS A 144 -0.91 4.32 12.66
N LEU A 145 0.29 4.31 13.22
CA LEU A 145 1.16 3.12 13.28
C LEU A 145 0.63 2.13 14.31
N PHE A 146 0.55 0.86 13.95
CA PHE A 146 0.12 -0.24 14.83
C PHE A 146 1.28 -1.15 15.19
N GLU A 147 2.12 -1.48 14.22
CA GLU A 147 3.24 -2.39 14.41
C GLU A 147 4.37 -2.11 13.41
N VAL A 148 5.56 -2.58 13.77
CA VAL A 148 6.70 -2.75 12.87
C VAL A 148 7.08 -4.22 12.85
N SER A 149 7.37 -4.77 11.67
CA SER A 149 7.66 -6.19 11.51
C SER A 149 9.04 -6.42 10.94
N PHE A 150 9.76 -7.29 11.61
CA PHE A 150 11.02 -7.86 11.16
C PHE A 150 10.77 -9.21 10.49
N MET A 151 11.77 -9.78 9.81
CA MET A 151 11.67 -11.09 9.15
C MET A 151 10.66 -11.13 7.99
N VAL A 152 10.49 -10.04 7.26
CA VAL A 152 9.73 -10.06 6.01
C VAL A 152 10.67 -10.51 4.91
N ALA A 153 10.57 -11.77 4.49
CA ALA A 153 11.50 -12.39 3.55
C ALA A 153 11.35 -11.83 2.13
N PHE A 154 10.14 -11.45 1.76
CA PHE A 154 9.83 -10.89 0.45
C PHE A 154 9.18 -9.52 0.66
N PRO A 155 9.83 -8.42 0.22
CA PRO A 155 9.14 -7.16 0.10
C PRO A 155 7.96 -7.37 -0.85
N ALA A 156 6.81 -6.79 -0.55
CA ALA A 156 5.58 -6.97 -1.33
C ALA A 156 5.70 -6.48 -2.79
N TYR A 157 6.88 -6.13 -3.27
CA TYR A 157 7.14 -5.39 -4.49
C TYR A 157 8.31 -5.91 -5.34
N GLU A 158 8.75 -7.16 -5.17
CA GLU A 158 9.60 -7.82 -6.18
C GLU A 158 8.75 -8.80 -6.98
N ASP A 159 8.49 -8.44 -8.23
CA ASP A 159 8.04 -9.28 -9.39
C ASP A 159 6.86 -10.23 -9.19
N THR A 160 5.99 -10.08 -8.24
CA THR A 160 4.74 -10.83 -8.19
C THR A 160 3.53 -9.92 -8.31
N THR A 161 2.76 -10.13 -9.35
CA THR A 161 1.49 -9.48 -9.70
C THR A 161 0.33 -9.68 -8.70
N SER A 162 0.59 -10.03 -7.47
CA SER A 162 -0.41 -9.99 -6.41
C SER A 162 -0.29 -8.71 -5.61
N VAL A 163 -0.69 -7.60 -6.24
CA VAL A 163 -0.93 -6.36 -5.52
C VAL A 163 -2.12 -6.60 -4.61
N ALA A 164 -1.87 -6.70 -3.31
CA ALA A 164 -2.93 -6.45 -2.36
C ALA A 164 -3.33 -4.97 -2.53
N VAL A 165 -4.26 -4.73 -3.45
CA VAL A 165 -4.87 -3.41 -3.64
C VAL A 165 -5.54 -3.08 -2.33
N THR A 166 -4.90 -2.26 -1.51
CA THR A 166 -5.43 -1.85 -0.24
C THR A 166 -6.55 -0.83 -0.45
N ARG A 167 -7.44 -0.66 0.53
CA ARG A 167 -8.52 0.33 0.45
C ARG A 167 -8.01 1.74 0.25
N SER A 168 -6.84 2.10 0.79
CA SER A 168 -6.28 3.43 0.57
C SER A 168 -5.74 3.58 -0.85
N THR A 169 -5.14 2.55 -1.43
CA THR A 169 -4.76 2.56 -2.85
C THR A 169 -6.00 2.73 -3.73
N ILE A 170 -7.09 2.02 -3.41
CA ILE A 170 -8.39 2.18 -4.08
C ILE A 170 -8.90 3.62 -3.93
N SER A 171 -8.85 4.17 -2.72
CA SER A 171 -9.26 5.57 -2.45
C SER A 171 -8.37 6.58 -3.19
N THR A 172 -7.07 6.34 -3.23
CA THR A 172 -6.11 7.18 -3.95
C THR A 172 -6.35 7.13 -5.46
N ILE A 173 -6.54 5.95 -6.04
CA ILE A 173 -6.87 5.80 -7.46
C ILE A 173 -8.18 6.54 -7.79
N LYS A 174 -9.20 6.45 -6.93
CA LYS A 174 -10.44 7.21 -7.08
C LYS A 174 -10.19 8.71 -7.03
N GLN A 175 -9.40 9.19 -6.08
CA GLN A 175 -9.10 10.61 -5.88
C GLN A 175 -8.26 11.19 -7.04
N VAL A 176 -7.24 10.45 -7.48
CA VAL A 176 -6.25 10.93 -8.48
C VAL A 176 -6.74 10.71 -9.90
N ARG A 177 -7.38 9.57 -10.18
CA ARG A 177 -7.79 9.15 -11.54
C ARG A 177 -9.29 9.14 -11.75
N GLY A 178 -10.10 9.39 -10.72
CA GLY A 178 -11.56 9.33 -10.80
C GLY A 178 -12.13 7.92 -10.96
N ILE A 179 -11.32 6.87 -10.81
CA ILE A 179 -11.71 5.47 -11.00
C ILE A 179 -12.15 4.85 -9.67
N ASP A 180 -13.40 4.44 -9.55
CA ASP A 180 -13.93 3.79 -8.35
C ASP A 180 -13.72 2.26 -8.38
N LEU A 181 -12.51 1.84 -8.07
CA LEU A 181 -12.19 0.40 -7.93
C LEU A 181 -12.92 -0.26 -6.76
N GLY A 182 -13.28 0.49 -5.71
CA GLY A 182 -14.04 -0.04 -4.56
C GLY A 182 -15.44 -0.45 -4.97
N GLU A 183 -16.11 0.34 -5.81
CA GLU A 183 -17.40 0.00 -6.38
C GLU A 183 -17.28 -1.21 -7.32
N ALA A 184 -16.26 -1.28 -8.16
CA ALA A 184 -15.99 -2.42 -9.04
C ALA A 184 -15.81 -3.73 -8.25
N ILE A 185 -15.00 -3.73 -7.20
CA ILE A 185 -14.79 -4.91 -6.33
C ILE A 185 -16.11 -5.32 -5.66
N THR A 186 -16.92 -4.36 -5.21
CA THR A 186 -18.21 -4.63 -4.60
C THR A 186 -19.17 -5.28 -5.59
N VAL A 187 -19.18 -4.79 -6.84
CA VAL A 187 -20.00 -5.35 -7.92
C VAL A 187 -19.55 -6.78 -8.26
N LEU A 188 -18.25 -7.02 -8.42
CA LEU A 188 -17.69 -8.35 -8.71
C LEU A 188 -17.93 -9.39 -7.61
N SER A 189 -18.16 -8.95 -6.37
CA SER A 189 -18.46 -9.85 -5.25
C SER A 189 -19.92 -10.34 -5.23
N LYS A 190 -20.78 -9.86 -6.13
CA LYS A 190 -22.16 -10.31 -6.22
C LYS A 190 -22.24 -11.67 -6.93
N PRO A 191 -23.12 -12.58 -6.48
CA PRO A 191 -23.31 -13.88 -7.13
C PRO A 191 -23.90 -13.79 -8.55
N GLU A 192 -24.61 -12.71 -8.86
CA GLU A 192 -25.16 -12.42 -10.17
C GLU A 192 -25.00 -10.92 -10.49
N LEU A 193 -24.60 -10.60 -11.73
CA LEU A 193 -24.40 -9.24 -12.19
C LEU A 193 -25.60 -8.76 -13.00
N THR A 194 -26.16 -7.61 -12.61
CA THR A 194 -27.20 -6.93 -13.37
C THR A 194 -26.62 -6.20 -14.58
N VAL A 195 -27.48 -5.73 -15.51
CA VAL A 195 -27.05 -4.89 -16.64
C VAL A 195 -26.38 -3.61 -16.16
N GLU A 196 -26.88 -3.01 -15.08
CA GLU A 196 -26.28 -1.81 -14.47
C GLU A 196 -24.89 -2.11 -13.90
N ASP A 197 -24.70 -3.28 -13.23
CA ASP A 197 -23.42 -3.71 -12.68
C ASP A 197 -22.37 -3.91 -13.80
N LYS A 198 -22.77 -4.53 -14.90
CA LYS A 198 -21.90 -4.70 -16.08
C LYS A 198 -21.52 -3.35 -16.71
N GLY A 199 -22.44 -2.39 -16.76
CA GLY A 199 -22.15 -1.03 -17.21
C GLY A 199 -21.13 -0.30 -16.36
N LYS A 200 -21.19 -0.45 -15.02
CA LYS A 200 -20.21 0.11 -14.07
C LYS A 200 -18.84 -0.50 -14.26
N LEU A 201 -18.75 -1.83 -14.42
CA LEU A 201 -17.48 -2.52 -14.68
C LEU A 201 -16.85 -2.10 -16.01
N ALA A 202 -17.66 -1.99 -17.06
CA ALA A 202 -17.19 -1.52 -18.38
C ALA A 202 -16.66 -0.08 -18.33
N ALA A 203 -17.24 0.80 -17.51
CA ALA A 203 -16.72 2.15 -17.29
C ALA A 203 -15.34 2.15 -16.61
N VAL A 204 -15.14 1.28 -15.62
CA VAL A 204 -13.86 1.12 -14.94
C VAL A 204 -12.80 0.56 -15.88
N VAL A 205 -13.13 -0.45 -16.68
CA VAL A 205 -12.21 -1.02 -17.69
C VAL A 205 -11.78 0.05 -18.68
N ARG A 206 -12.72 0.82 -19.25
CA ARG A 206 -12.39 1.92 -20.16
C ARG A 206 -11.45 2.95 -19.54
N ALA A 207 -11.71 3.35 -18.31
CA ALA A 207 -10.86 4.33 -17.62
C ALA A 207 -9.43 3.77 -17.39
N ILE A 208 -9.30 2.49 -17.07
CA ILE A 208 -8.00 1.82 -16.92
C ILE A 208 -7.29 1.74 -18.29
N THR A 209 -7.98 1.33 -19.35
CA THR A 209 -7.42 1.23 -20.70
C THR A 209 -6.87 2.58 -21.17
N THR A 210 -7.59 3.68 -20.94
CA THR A 210 -7.15 5.03 -21.30
C THR A 210 -5.85 5.43 -20.58
N ILE A 211 -5.60 4.91 -19.36
CA ILE A 211 -4.37 5.17 -18.61
C ILE A 211 -3.20 4.34 -19.15
N LEU A 212 -3.48 3.12 -19.63
CA LEU A 212 -2.47 2.16 -20.11
C LEU A 212 -2.04 2.41 -21.55
N GLU A 213 -2.81 3.19 -22.33
CA GLU A 213 -2.43 3.53 -23.71
C GLU A 213 -1.41 4.69 -23.70
N PRO A 214 -0.13 4.46 -24.06
CA PRO A 214 0.87 5.51 -24.12
C PRO A 214 0.66 6.35 -25.39
N GLY A 215 0.00 7.50 -25.26
CA GLY A 215 0.00 8.45 -26.39
C GLY A 215 -1.15 9.42 -26.55
N ASN A 216 -2.12 9.53 -25.66
CA ASN A 216 -3.22 10.49 -25.83
C ASN A 216 -3.34 11.44 -24.62
N GLN A 217 -2.35 12.33 -24.46
CA GLN A 217 -2.49 13.52 -23.63
C GLN A 217 -2.63 14.72 -24.55
N GLU A 218 -3.85 15.09 -24.92
CA GLU A 218 -4.13 16.45 -25.36
C GLU A 218 -4.27 17.37 -24.13
N PRO A 219 -3.61 18.55 -24.12
CA PRO A 219 -3.76 19.49 -23.01
C PRO A 219 -5.14 20.13 -23.06
N GLN A 220 -5.93 19.97 -22.00
CA GLN A 220 -7.19 20.67 -21.84
C GLN A 220 -6.94 22.17 -21.67
N ALA A 221 -7.13 22.93 -22.74
CA ALA A 221 -7.30 24.36 -22.71
C ALA A 221 -8.79 24.68 -22.49
N GLN A 222 -9.03 25.45 -21.46
CA GLN A 222 -10.16 26.37 -21.20
C GLN A 222 -11.50 26.16 -21.91
N ALA A 223 -12.49 25.82 -21.08
CA ALA A 223 -13.91 25.85 -21.45
C ALA A 223 -14.39 27.25 -21.81
N GLN A 224 -14.88 27.41 -23.04
CA GLN A 224 -15.93 28.38 -23.36
C GLN A 224 -17.16 27.64 -23.87
N ALA A 225 -18.29 27.92 -23.23
CA ALA A 225 -19.59 27.37 -23.54
C ALA A 225 -20.05 27.75 -24.95
N GLN A 226 -20.42 26.73 -25.75
CA GLN A 226 -21.40 26.85 -26.79
C GLN A 226 -22.20 25.56 -26.93
N THR A 227 -23.48 25.71 -26.95
CA THR A 227 -24.56 24.73 -27.04
C THR A 227 -24.67 24.12 -28.43
N GLU A 228 -25.16 22.82 -28.45
CA GLU A 228 -25.79 22.01 -29.52
C GLU A 228 -24.91 21.12 -30.40
N PRO A 229 -25.51 19.99 -30.91
CA PRO A 229 -26.44 19.02 -30.34
C PRO A 229 -25.88 17.58 -30.31
N ALA A 230 -26.61 16.68 -29.65
CA ALA A 230 -26.35 15.26 -29.48
C ALA A 230 -26.04 14.52 -30.78
N GLU A 231 -24.91 13.81 -30.82
CA GLU A 231 -24.66 12.75 -31.78
C GLU A 231 -24.65 11.41 -31.06
N THR A 232 -25.45 10.50 -31.57
CA THR A 232 -25.74 9.14 -31.16
C THR A 232 -24.46 8.31 -31.10
N THR A 233 -24.11 7.78 -29.92
CA THR A 233 -23.16 6.70 -29.74
C THR A 233 -23.62 5.47 -30.51
N GLN A 234 -22.76 4.94 -31.36
CA GLN A 234 -23.02 3.71 -32.12
C GLN A 234 -23.05 2.49 -31.20
N PRO A 235 -23.96 1.52 -31.45
CA PRO A 235 -24.11 0.33 -30.58
C PRO A 235 -22.93 -0.66 -30.60
N ASP A 236 -21.95 -0.49 -31.47
CA ASP A 236 -20.83 -1.41 -31.64
C ASP A 236 -19.79 -1.40 -30.52
N ASP A 237 -19.61 -0.26 -29.84
CA ASP A 237 -18.57 -0.15 -28.78
C ASP A 237 -19.00 -0.78 -27.46
N GLU A 238 -20.29 -0.77 -27.15
CA GLU A 238 -20.82 -1.46 -25.96
C GLU A 238 -20.80 -2.98 -26.10
N GLN A 239 -21.06 -3.48 -27.30
CA GLN A 239 -21.02 -4.93 -27.59
C GLN A 239 -19.58 -5.45 -27.57
N ARG A 240 -18.59 -4.69 -28.02
CA ARG A 240 -17.17 -5.05 -27.94
C ARG A 240 -16.68 -5.10 -26.51
N ALA A 241 -16.98 -4.11 -25.69
CA ALA A 241 -16.57 -4.07 -24.30
C ALA A 241 -17.18 -5.22 -23.46
N LEU A 242 -18.40 -5.66 -23.81
CA LEU A 242 -19.05 -6.80 -23.17
C LEU A 242 -18.41 -8.14 -23.60
N ALA A 243 -18.04 -8.29 -24.87
CA ALA A 243 -17.36 -9.49 -25.38
C ALA A 243 -15.95 -9.66 -24.77
N ASP A 244 -15.22 -8.57 -24.60
CA ASP A 244 -13.91 -8.57 -23.94
C ASP A 244 -14.02 -8.95 -22.45
N LEU A 245 -15.10 -8.55 -21.79
CA LEU A 245 -15.35 -8.90 -20.38
C LEU A 245 -15.73 -10.38 -20.23
N GLU A 246 -16.52 -10.93 -21.14
CA GLU A 246 -16.89 -12.35 -21.17
C GLU A 246 -15.65 -13.23 -21.39
N THR A 247 -14.74 -12.82 -22.27
CA THR A 247 -13.48 -13.52 -22.52
C THR A 247 -12.55 -13.53 -21.32
N LEU A 248 -12.49 -12.43 -20.55
CA LEU A 248 -11.70 -12.36 -19.31
C LEU A 248 -12.26 -13.25 -18.20
N VAL A 249 -13.58 -13.33 -18.07
CA VAL A 249 -14.24 -14.19 -17.08
C VAL A 249 -14.08 -15.67 -17.42
N GLU A 250 -14.09 -16.03 -18.71
CA GLU A 250 -13.84 -17.41 -19.14
C GLU A 250 -12.40 -17.86 -18.88
N LEU A 251 -11.42 -16.97 -19.03
CA LEU A 251 -10.01 -17.27 -18.75
C LEU A 251 -9.75 -17.54 -17.26
N GLU A 252 -10.45 -16.86 -16.35
CA GLU A 252 -10.30 -17.09 -14.90
C GLU A 252 -10.97 -18.37 -14.40
N THR A 253 -11.96 -18.91 -15.14
CA THR A 253 -12.62 -20.18 -14.79
C THR A 253 -11.89 -21.42 -15.29
N MET A 254 -10.82 -21.26 -16.08
CA MET A 254 -10.00 -22.35 -16.62
C MET A 254 -8.67 -22.58 -15.89
N ILE A 255 -8.40 -21.83 -14.80
CA ILE A 255 -7.25 -22.00 -13.90
C ILE A 255 -7.74 -22.50 -12.55
#